data_4763313880ab45b9fc920aa873282d5c
#
_entry.id   4763313880ab45b9fc920aa873282d5c
#
_cell.length_a   1.000
_cell.length_b   1.000
_cell.length_c   1.000
_cell.angle_alpha   90.00
_cell.angle_beta   90.00
_cell.angle_gamma   90.00
#
_symmetry.space_group_name_H-M   'P 1'
#
loop_
_entity.id
_entity.type
_entity.pdbx_description
1 polymer ?
#
loop_
_entity_poly.entity_id
_entity_poly.type
_entity_poly.pdbx_seq_one_letter_code
_entity_poly.pdbx_strand_id
1 'polypeptide(L)'
;MTSREQGRREGPGQSRQAPRGPGPSRHGGTGGEDARKQAHRSTQGQRAKRSRGESTLAAPVSAAERRRVWGQNFFRSDEPVRRFTAQIDAAKGLPTVEIGPGSGMITKVLAARGEPLTVIEVDGHWARLLDEAMPSHVTVVNEDFLSWRPEMDYFRVVGNLPFGASTEILRTCLGYGPAHFVKGVFLLQAEFARKRAGAWGGNLFNAQWSPWYAFQAGREFSRHCFRPVPKTDTATLFVDSLREPLVLWRERAAYQELVSAMFNTGQLTAGDAARRVNAREPADWLRRSGVYATTRVKDLDAENWAALFHTQQPKRARTGPGGKSGSFGGQGGPGGRAAGRGGGPRRRPRS
;
A
#
# COMPACT_ATOMS: atom_id res chain seq x y z
N MET A 1 8.96 52.46 41.60
CA MET A 1 8.96 52.17 43.03
C MET A 1 9.15 50.67 43.13
N THR A 2 10.42 50.32 43.32
CA THR A 2 11.04 49.65 44.47
C THR A 2 10.67 48.16 44.50
N SER A 3 11.53 47.21 44.35
CA SER A 3 12.88 46.85 44.76
C SER A 3 12.85 45.34 45.03
N ARG A 4 13.71 44.53 44.44
CA ARG A 4 14.90 43.84 45.08
C ARG A 4 14.50 42.82 46.15
N GLU A 5 14.99 41.60 46.17
CA GLU A 5 16.36 41.05 46.35
C GLU A 5 16.32 39.53 46.18
N GLN A 6 17.14 38.88 45.46
CA GLN A 6 18.46 38.27 45.71
C GLN A 6 18.53 37.26 46.87
N GLY A 7 19.00 36.05 46.54
CA GLY A 7 19.45 35.04 47.51
C GLY A 7 20.14 33.85 46.81
N ARG A 8 21.45 33.94 46.61
CA ARG A 8 22.41 32.87 46.26
C ARG A 8 22.67 31.93 47.43
N ARG A 9 23.04 30.67 47.13
CA ARG A 9 24.17 29.87 47.68
C ARG A 9 24.06 28.45 47.12
N GLU A 10 24.95 27.99 46.30
CA GLU A 10 26.24 27.33 46.45
C GLU A 10 26.18 25.95 47.15
N GLY A 11 26.66 24.97 46.44
CA GLY A 11 26.92 23.55 46.48
C GLY A 11 27.75 23.05 47.67
N PRO A 12 28.40 21.90 47.72
CA PRO A 12 29.04 21.11 46.65
C PRO A 12 28.86 19.56 46.74
N GLY A 13 29.23 18.92 45.69
CA GLY A 13 29.74 17.63 45.33
C GLY A 13 29.94 16.48 46.36
N GLN A 14 29.68 15.28 45.87
CA GLN A 14 30.51 14.10 46.18
C GLN A 14 30.32 12.99 45.14
N SER A 15 31.44 12.65 44.55
CA SER A 15 31.73 11.47 43.73
C SER A 15 31.64 10.16 44.52
N ARG A 16 31.08 9.09 43.95
CA ARG A 16 31.48 7.68 44.29
C ARG A 16 31.23 6.80 43.05
N GLN A 17 32.31 6.44 42.47
CA GLN A 17 32.97 5.18 42.09
C GLN A 17 32.05 3.95 41.87
N ALA A 18 32.21 3.41 40.65
CA ALA A 18 31.81 2.07 40.23
C ALA A 18 32.72 0.99 40.82
N PRO A 19 32.29 -0.24 40.95
CA PRO A 19 33.19 -1.40 41.00
C PRO A 19 33.15 -2.21 39.72
N ARG A 20 34.37 -2.61 39.33
CA ARG A 20 34.73 -3.49 38.22
C ARG A 20 34.39 -4.95 38.57
N GLY A 21 34.02 -5.72 37.51
CA GLY A 21 33.86 -7.16 37.56
C GLY A 21 35.16 -7.96 37.69
N PRO A 22 35.07 -9.27 37.62
CA PRO A 22 36.19 -10.06 37.11
C PRO A 22 35.82 -10.87 35.86
N GLY A 23 36.80 -10.96 34.98
CA GLY A 23 36.84 -11.70 33.74
C GLY A 23 37.25 -13.18 33.92
N PRO A 24 37.63 -13.87 32.83
CA PRO A 24 37.20 -15.22 32.54
C PRO A 24 38.21 -16.32 32.90
N SER A 25 37.74 -17.54 33.08
CA SER A 25 38.60 -18.73 33.13
C SER A 25 38.28 -19.69 31.97
N ARG A 26 39.39 -20.02 31.28
CA ARG A 26 39.50 -21.07 30.24
C ARG A 26 39.63 -22.45 30.89
N HIS A 27 39.03 -23.47 30.26
CA HIS A 27 39.53 -24.84 30.11
C HIS A 27 38.65 -25.48 29.02
N GLY A 28 39.07 -26.09 27.96
CA GLY A 28 40.20 -26.98 27.69
C GLY A 28 39.72 -28.44 27.52
N GLY A 29 39.88 -29.01 26.33
CA GLY A 29 39.83 -30.46 26.15
C GLY A 29 38.78 -30.93 25.09
N THR A 30 39.14 -31.15 23.86
CA THR A 30 39.71 -32.31 23.14
C THR A 30 38.78 -33.48 22.82
N GLY A 31 38.77 -33.81 21.51
CA GLY A 31 38.53 -35.18 20.95
C GLY A 31 37.13 -35.40 20.43
N GLY A 32 36.93 -35.86 19.26
CA GLY A 32 37.57 -36.73 18.35
C GLY A 32 36.71 -36.96 17.11
N GLU A 33 37.35 -37.26 16.07
CA GLU A 33 36.94 -37.57 14.71
C GLU A 33 36.07 -38.84 14.57
N ASP A 34 35.57 -38.97 13.32
CA ASP A 34 35.05 -40.17 12.63
C ASP A 34 33.53 -40.35 12.67
N ALA A 35 32.87 -40.41 11.52
CA ALA A 35 32.98 -41.30 10.42
C ALA A 35 32.04 -40.93 9.24
N ARG A 36 32.62 -40.83 8.07
CA ARG A 36 31.95 -40.97 6.77
C ARG A 36 31.50 -42.44 6.61
N LYS A 37 30.32 -42.67 6.01
CA LYS A 37 30.09 -43.66 4.93
C LYS A 37 28.59 -43.74 4.63
N GLN A 38 28.26 -43.38 3.37
CA GLN A 38 27.65 -44.20 2.33
C GLN A 38 26.31 -44.89 2.68
N ALA A 39 25.27 -44.81 1.86
CA ALA A 39 25.19 -45.28 0.49
C ALA A 39 23.84 -44.92 -0.18
N HIS A 40 23.87 -44.86 -1.48
CA HIS A 40 22.86 -44.84 -2.52
C HIS A 40 21.69 -45.81 -2.43
N ARG A 41 20.63 -45.42 -3.14
CA ARG A 41 19.51 -46.16 -3.78
C ARG A 41 18.18 -45.87 -3.10
N SER A 42 17.08 -45.56 -3.80
CA SER A 42 16.65 -45.83 -5.16
C SER A 42 15.45 -44.96 -5.52
N THR A 43 15.39 -44.55 -6.76
CA THR A 43 14.28 -43.99 -7.51
C THR A 43 13.06 -44.91 -7.47
N GLN A 44 11.90 -44.36 -7.13
CA GLN A 44 10.65 -44.70 -7.83
C GLN A 44 9.60 -43.61 -7.56
N GLY A 45 9.01 -43.17 -8.66
CA GLY A 45 8.09 -42.04 -8.71
C GLY A 45 6.75 -42.36 -8.05
N GLN A 46 6.27 -41.36 -7.33
CA GLN A 46 4.84 -41.22 -7.11
C GLN A 46 4.46 -39.77 -7.37
N ARG A 47 3.71 -39.62 -8.45
CA ARG A 47 3.02 -38.43 -8.90
C ARG A 47 1.98 -38.07 -7.84
N ALA A 48 2.37 -37.26 -6.85
CA ALA A 48 1.46 -36.73 -5.87
C ALA A 48 0.66 -35.58 -6.50
N LYS A 49 -0.64 -35.81 -6.61
CA LYS A 49 -1.67 -34.79 -6.85
C LYS A 49 -1.42 -33.63 -5.88
N ARG A 50 -1.12 -32.45 -6.40
CA ARG A 50 -1.20 -31.20 -5.66
C ARG A 50 -2.69 -30.97 -5.31
N SER A 51 -3.10 -31.40 -4.15
CA SER A 51 -4.28 -30.89 -3.48
C SER A 51 -3.98 -29.43 -3.12
N ARG A 52 -4.82 -28.52 -3.59
CA ARG A 52 -4.92 -27.16 -3.05
C ARG A 52 -5.09 -27.28 -1.55
N GLY A 53 -4.07 -26.93 -0.81
CA GLY A 53 -4.14 -26.78 0.63
C GLY A 53 -4.97 -25.52 0.91
N GLU A 54 -6.24 -25.72 1.22
CA GLU A 54 -7.00 -24.77 2.01
C GLU A 54 -6.27 -24.61 3.33
N SER A 55 -5.62 -23.47 3.51
CA SER A 55 -5.14 -23.04 4.82
C SER A 55 -6.38 -22.67 5.65
N THR A 56 -7.06 -23.65 6.18
CA THR A 56 -8.01 -23.49 7.27
C THR A 56 -7.23 -23.12 8.51
N LEU A 57 -6.97 -21.82 8.71
CA LEU A 57 -6.70 -21.31 10.04
C LEU A 57 -7.93 -21.67 10.87
N ALA A 58 -7.78 -22.64 11.77
CA ALA A 58 -8.84 -23.03 12.69
C ALA A 58 -9.33 -21.76 13.39
N ALA A 59 -10.63 -21.46 13.27
CA ALA A 59 -11.22 -20.27 13.85
C ALA A 59 -10.94 -20.23 15.35
N PRO A 60 -10.43 -19.12 15.92
CA PRO A 60 -10.12 -19.02 17.33
C PRO A 60 -11.38 -19.28 18.18
N VAL A 61 -11.26 -20.16 19.17
CA VAL A 61 -12.40 -20.69 19.95
C VAL A 61 -12.94 -19.66 20.95
N SER A 62 -12.12 -18.75 21.46
CA SER A 62 -12.50 -17.77 22.46
C SER A 62 -12.50 -16.32 21.94
N ALA A 63 -13.32 -15.45 22.55
CA ALA A 63 -13.31 -14.02 22.25
C ALA A 63 -11.95 -13.35 22.51
N ALA A 64 -11.19 -13.84 23.48
CA ALA A 64 -9.84 -13.35 23.78
C ALA A 64 -8.85 -13.76 22.69
N GLU A 65 -8.96 -14.97 22.17
CA GLU A 65 -8.13 -15.52 21.11
C GLU A 65 -8.43 -14.84 19.77
N ARG A 66 -9.69 -14.63 19.41
CA ARG A 66 -10.10 -13.83 18.25
C ARG A 66 -9.50 -12.43 18.28
N ARG A 67 -9.59 -11.73 19.42
CA ARG A 67 -8.98 -10.39 19.59
C ARG A 67 -7.47 -10.40 19.42
N ARG A 68 -6.78 -11.44 19.91
CA ARG A 68 -5.33 -11.58 19.78
C ARG A 68 -4.92 -11.82 18.32
N VAL A 69 -5.65 -12.65 17.60
CA VAL A 69 -5.37 -13.02 16.22
C VAL A 69 -5.67 -11.86 15.27
N TRP A 70 -6.82 -11.20 15.40
CA TRP A 70 -7.27 -10.17 14.47
C TRP A 70 -7.13 -8.72 14.98
N GLY A 71 -6.52 -8.49 16.17
CA GLY A 71 -6.22 -7.16 16.68
C GLY A 71 -7.45 -6.26 16.88
N GLN A 72 -8.60 -6.85 17.22
CA GLN A 72 -9.89 -6.16 17.29
C GLN A 72 -9.95 -5.14 18.45
N ASN A 73 -10.24 -3.88 18.13
CA ASN A 73 -10.55 -2.81 19.07
C ASN A 73 -11.91 -2.22 18.69
N PHE A 74 -12.92 -2.41 19.51
CA PHE A 74 -14.29 -1.97 19.26
C PHE A 74 -14.54 -0.61 19.89
N PHE A 75 -15.37 0.22 19.29
CA PHE A 75 -15.90 1.41 19.95
C PHE A 75 -16.68 1.00 21.22
N ARG A 76 -16.61 1.83 22.28
CA ARG A 76 -17.30 1.58 23.54
C ARG A 76 -18.73 2.13 23.59
N SER A 77 -19.04 3.11 22.75
CA SER A 77 -20.30 3.83 22.74
C SER A 77 -20.57 4.43 21.36
N ASP A 78 -21.80 4.88 21.15
CA ASP A 78 -22.26 5.43 19.88
C ASP A 78 -21.70 6.81 19.54
N GLU A 79 -21.32 7.59 20.54
CA GLU A 79 -20.84 8.96 20.31
C GLU A 79 -19.58 9.01 19.47
N PRO A 80 -18.49 8.27 19.78
CA PRO A 80 -17.32 8.23 18.91
C PRO A 80 -17.63 7.64 17.53
N VAL A 81 -18.55 6.67 17.44
CA VAL A 81 -18.99 6.11 16.14
C VAL A 81 -19.64 7.20 15.30
N ARG A 82 -20.59 7.96 15.85
CA ARG A 82 -21.21 9.08 15.15
C ARG A 82 -20.19 10.12 14.70
N ARG A 83 -19.21 10.45 15.55
CA ARG A 83 -18.13 11.39 15.21
C ARG A 83 -17.22 10.87 14.10
N PHE A 84 -16.97 9.57 14.05
CA PHE A 84 -16.21 8.96 12.95
C PHE A 84 -17.03 8.94 11.67
N THR A 85 -18.25 8.41 11.72
CA THR A 85 -19.10 8.26 10.53
C THR A 85 -19.58 9.60 9.96
N ALA A 86 -19.65 10.68 10.78
CA ALA A 86 -19.91 12.03 10.29
C ALA A 86 -18.80 12.58 9.37
N GLN A 87 -17.61 11.98 9.37
CA GLN A 87 -16.51 12.32 8.47
C GLN A 87 -16.60 11.56 7.13
N ILE A 88 -17.52 10.60 7.01
CA ILE A 88 -17.75 9.85 5.79
C ILE A 88 -18.86 10.58 5.03
N ASP A 89 -18.50 11.21 3.92
CA ASP A 89 -19.45 11.94 3.09
C ASP A 89 -20.63 11.06 2.67
N ALA A 90 -21.82 11.63 2.63
CA ALA A 90 -22.98 11.02 1.98
C ALA A 90 -22.81 11.16 0.45
N ALA A 91 -21.92 10.38 -0.13
CA ALA A 91 -21.74 10.34 -1.58
C ALA A 91 -22.80 9.39 -2.16
N LYS A 92 -23.96 9.95 -2.54
CA LYS A 92 -25.05 9.19 -3.15
C LYS A 92 -24.53 8.40 -4.36
N GLY A 93 -24.80 7.09 -4.35
CA GLY A 93 -24.44 6.19 -5.44
C GLY A 93 -22.98 5.70 -5.46
N LEU A 94 -22.14 6.08 -4.49
CA LEU A 94 -20.80 5.52 -4.36
C LEU A 94 -20.84 4.26 -3.49
N PRO A 95 -20.65 3.06 -4.04
CA PRO A 95 -20.64 1.82 -3.27
C PRO A 95 -19.60 1.90 -2.14
N THR A 96 -20.00 1.44 -0.96
CA THR A 96 -19.15 1.47 0.23
C THR A 96 -18.74 0.06 0.61
N VAL A 97 -17.45 -0.12 0.88
CA VAL A 97 -16.88 -1.35 1.44
C VAL A 97 -16.38 -1.05 2.85
N GLU A 98 -16.90 -1.74 3.86
CA GLU A 98 -16.40 -1.68 5.22
C GLU A 98 -15.48 -2.87 5.51
N ILE A 99 -14.29 -2.60 6.02
CA ILE A 99 -13.32 -3.63 6.39
C ILE A 99 -13.36 -3.87 7.90
N GLY A 100 -13.53 -5.13 8.29
CA GLY A 100 -13.50 -5.57 9.68
C GLY A 100 -14.59 -4.92 10.52
N PRO A 101 -15.89 -5.05 10.16
CA PRO A 101 -17.01 -4.45 10.87
C PRO A 101 -17.11 -4.91 12.32
N GLY A 102 -16.62 -6.10 12.65
CA GLY A 102 -16.67 -6.69 13.97
C GLY A 102 -18.09 -6.73 14.53
N SER A 103 -18.35 -6.02 15.64
CA SER A 103 -19.69 -5.94 16.24
C SER A 103 -20.71 -5.10 15.46
N GLY A 104 -20.31 -4.50 14.32
CA GLY A 104 -21.20 -3.77 13.42
C GLY A 104 -21.58 -2.37 13.87
N MET A 105 -20.83 -1.74 14.76
CA MET A 105 -21.19 -0.39 15.26
C MET A 105 -21.11 0.67 14.14
N ILE A 106 -20.10 0.61 13.29
CA ILE A 106 -19.98 1.49 12.11
C ILE A 106 -21.01 1.05 11.06
N THR A 107 -21.10 -0.25 10.80
CA THR A 107 -22.02 -0.87 9.83
C THR A 107 -23.46 -0.39 10.02
N LYS A 108 -23.98 -0.42 11.26
CA LYS A 108 -25.34 0.02 11.58
C LYS A 108 -25.62 1.48 11.18
N VAL A 109 -24.64 2.37 11.41
CA VAL A 109 -24.78 3.77 11.03
C VAL A 109 -24.73 3.95 9.51
N LEU A 110 -23.87 3.19 8.81
CA LEU A 110 -23.78 3.24 7.37
C LEU A 110 -25.02 2.62 6.70
N ALA A 111 -25.48 1.47 7.19
CA ALA A 111 -26.69 0.80 6.70
C ALA A 111 -27.95 1.68 6.83
N ALA A 112 -28.05 2.45 7.92
CA ALA A 112 -29.16 3.39 8.10
C ALA A 112 -29.25 4.50 7.03
N ARG A 113 -28.22 4.68 6.19
CA ARG A 113 -28.23 5.63 5.07
C ARG A 113 -28.96 5.07 3.83
N GLY A 114 -29.19 3.74 3.77
CA GLY A 114 -29.85 3.08 2.64
C GLY A 114 -29.00 2.99 1.37
N GLU A 115 -27.69 3.24 1.48
CA GLU A 115 -26.76 3.12 0.35
C GLU A 115 -26.21 1.69 0.26
N PRO A 116 -25.83 1.18 -0.95
CA PRO A 116 -25.19 -0.12 -1.09
C PRO A 116 -23.95 -0.23 -0.21
N LEU A 117 -23.92 -1.24 0.66
CA LEU A 117 -22.85 -1.47 1.62
C LEU A 117 -22.41 -2.94 1.54
N THR A 118 -21.13 -3.16 1.27
CA THR A 118 -20.49 -4.47 1.40
C THR A 118 -19.62 -4.45 2.65
N VAL A 119 -19.76 -5.43 3.53
CA VAL A 119 -18.92 -5.56 4.72
C VAL A 119 -18.10 -6.84 4.63
N ILE A 120 -16.80 -6.74 4.87
CA ILE A 120 -15.86 -7.85 4.75
C ILE A 120 -15.29 -8.16 6.11
N GLU A 121 -15.61 -9.36 6.62
CA GLU A 121 -15.23 -9.80 7.97
C GLU A 121 -14.56 -11.16 7.91
N VAL A 122 -13.35 -11.22 8.44
CA VAL A 122 -12.55 -12.46 8.49
C VAL A 122 -13.03 -13.43 9.59
N ASP A 123 -13.59 -12.87 10.68
CA ASP A 123 -14.13 -13.67 11.77
C ASP A 123 -15.56 -14.17 11.43
N GLY A 124 -15.69 -15.45 11.10
CA GLY A 124 -16.97 -16.07 10.75
C GLY A 124 -18.05 -15.97 11.84
N HIS A 125 -17.68 -15.76 13.11
CA HIS A 125 -18.65 -15.49 14.18
C HIS A 125 -19.33 -14.14 13.98
N TRP A 126 -18.55 -13.09 13.74
CA TRP A 126 -19.10 -11.76 13.50
C TRP A 126 -19.81 -11.66 12.14
N ALA A 127 -19.25 -12.28 11.09
CA ALA A 127 -19.87 -12.30 9.77
C ALA A 127 -21.29 -12.85 9.84
N ARG A 128 -21.50 -13.99 10.49
CA ARG A 128 -22.83 -14.60 10.65
C ARG A 128 -23.78 -13.70 11.43
N LEU A 129 -23.34 -13.13 12.57
CA LEU A 129 -24.19 -12.23 13.36
C LEU A 129 -24.60 -10.97 12.60
N LEU A 130 -23.72 -10.47 11.72
CA LEU A 130 -24.02 -9.32 10.88
C LEU A 130 -25.01 -9.71 9.77
N ASP A 131 -24.81 -10.83 9.12
CA ASP A 131 -25.71 -11.32 8.05
C ASP A 131 -27.16 -11.49 8.57
N GLU A 132 -27.31 -12.02 9.79
CA GLU A 132 -28.62 -12.17 10.45
C GLU A 132 -29.24 -10.82 10.88
N ALA A 133 -28.43 -9.79 11.16
CA ALA A 133 -28.90 -8.55 11.78
C ALA A 133 -29.04 -7.36 10.81
N MET A 134 -28.40 -7.43 9.63
CA MET A 134 -28.37 -6.31 8.68
C MET A 134 -29.53 -6.36 7.67
N PRO A 135 -29.98 -5.19 7.16
CA PRO A 135 -31.00 -5.14 6.12
C PRO A 135 -30.45 -5.66 4.79
N SER A 136 -31.35 -6.03 3.88
CA SER A 136 -31.02 -6.71 2.60
C SER A 136 -30.14 -5.93 1.62
N HIS A 137 -29.98 -4.61 1.81
CA HIS A 137 -29.05 -3.80 0.99
C HIS A 137 -27.61 -3.82 1.50
N VAL A 138 -27.34 -4.55 2.60
CA VAL A 138 -25.99 -4.79 3.14
C VAL A 138 -25.58 -6.21 2.74
N THR A 139 -24.48 -6.32 2.00
CA THR A 139 -23.89 -7.60 1.65
C THR A 139 -22.79 -7.95 2.64
N VAL A 140 -22.90 -9.10 3.31
CA VAL A 140 -21.88 -9.58 4.25
C VAL A 140 -21.02 -10.64 3.56
N VAL A 141 -19.71 -10.42 3.56
CA VAL A 141 -18.72 -11.33 2.98
C VAL A 141 -17.80 -11.85 4.09
N ASN A 142 -17.79 -13.17 4.31
CA ASN A 142 -16.87 -13.77 5.27
C ASN A 142 -15.58 -14.20 4.57
N GLU A 143 -14.64 -13.26 4.48
CA GLU A 143 -13.36 -13.46 3.81
C GLU A 143 -12.28 -12.54 4.39
N ASP A 144 -11.01 -12.87 4.17
CA ASP A 144 -9.91 -11.94 4.43
C ASP A 144 -9.89 -10.87 3.32
N PHE A 145 -9.98 -9.59 3.71
CA PHE A 145 -9.92 -8.46 2.78
C PHE A 145 -8.70 -8.50 1.86
N LEU A 146 -7.57 -9.00 2.32
CA LEU A 146 -6.36 -9.11 1.49
C LEU A 146 -6.52 -10.07 0.31
N SER A 147 -7.42 -11.04 0.43
CA SER A 147 -7.76 -12.01 -0.61
C SER A 147 -8.97 -11.60 -1.45
N TRP A 148 -9.85 -10.77 -0.86
CA TRP A 148 -11.09 -10.31 -1.50
C TRP A 148 -10.83 -9.52 -2.78
N ARG A 149 -11.77 -9.63 -3.73
CA ARG A 149 -11.73 -8.87 -4.98
C ARG A 149 -13.04 -8.14 -5.19
N PRO A 150 -12.99 -6.80 -5.50
CA PRO A 150 -14.19 -6.02 -5.74
C PRO A 150 -14.92 -6.48 -7.02
N GLU A 151 -16.25 -6.56 -6.94
CA GLU A 151 -17.12 -6.81 -8.09
C GLU A 151 -17.65 -5.49 -8.68
N MET A 152 -17.43 -4.36 -7.98
CA MET A 152 -17.85 -3.02 -8.41
C MET A 152 -16.72 -2.29 -9.14
N ASP A 153 -17.10 -1.48 -10.14
CA ASP A 153 -16.14 -0.72 -10.96
C ASP A 153 -15.40 0.36 -10.16
N TYR A 154 -16.10 1.02 -9.23
CA TYR A 154 -15.53 2.04 -8.35
C TYR A 154 -16.19 2.01 -6.98
N PHE A 155 -15.43 2.30 -5.94
CA PHE A 155 -15.91 2.21 -4.57
C PHE A 155 -15.09 3.07 -3.60
N ARG A 156 -15.68 3.33 -2.44
CA ARG A 156 -14.94 3.81 -1.26
C ARG A 156 -14.75 2.68 -0.25
N VAL A 157 -13.70 2.81 0.54
CA VAL A 157 -13.41 1.88 1.64
C VAL A 157 -13.44 2.63 2.96
N VAL A 158 -14.09 2.05 3.95
CA VAL A 158 -14.12 2.56 5.32
C VAL A 158 -13.73 1.46 6.29
N GLY A 159 -13.22 1.83 7.46
CA GLY A 159 -12.96 0.83 8.50
C GLY A 159 -12.14 1.33 9.66
N ASN A 160 -12.32 0.65 10.79
CA ASN A 160 -11.43 0.74 11.94
C ASN A 160 -10.38 -0.36 11.82
N LEU A 161 -9.26 -0.06 11.16
CA LEU A 161 -8.31 -1.06 10.71
C LEU A 161 -7.49 -1.65 11.87
N PRO A 162 -7.24 -2.98 11.86
CA PRO A 162 -6.33 -3.60 12.81
C PRO A 162 -4.91 -3.06 12.64
N PHE A 163 -4.28 -2.64 13.73
CA PHE A 163 -2.99 -1.93 13.69
C PHE A 163 -1.88 -2.74 13.03
N GLY A 164 -1.88 -4.06 13.22
CA GLY A 164 -0.87 -4.95 12.64
C GLY A 164 -0.95 -5.09 11.12
N ALA A 165 -2.14 -4.95 10.53
CA ALA A 165 -2.38 -5.14 9.10
C ALA A 165 -2.60 -3.82 8.33
N SER A 166 -2.61 -2.68 9.02
CA SER A 166 -2.97 -1.38 8.41
C SER A 166 -2.17 -1.03 7.15
N THR A 167 -0.86 -1.32 7.14
CA THR A 167 -0.01 -1.02 5.96
C THR A 167 -0.39 -1.90 4.76
N GLU A 168 -0.65 -3.17 5.00
CA GLU A 168 -0.98 -4.15 3.97
C GLU A 168 -2.37 -3.88 3.38
N ILE A 169 -3.35 -3.60 4.24
CA ILE A 169 -4.70 -3.20 3.84
C ILE A 169 -4.65 -1.93 2.99
N LEU A 170 -3.92 -0.88 3.42
CA LEU A 170 -3.78 0.34 2.64
C LEU A 170 -3.12 0.07 1.28
N ARG A 171 -2.06 -0.75 1.21
CA ARG A 171 -1.43 -1.11 -0.07
C ARG A 171 -2.39 -1.86 -0.99
N THR A 172 -3.21 -2.74 -0.44
CA THR A 172 -4.24 -3.45 -1.20
C THR A 172 -5.26 -2.49 -1.78
N CYS A 173 -5.81 -1.57 -0.96
CA CYS A 173 -6.73 -0.54 -1.42
C CYS A 173 -6.12 0.32 -2.55
N LEU A 174 -4.93 0.87 -2.32
CA LEU A 174 -4.23 1.70 -3.30
C LEU A 174 -3.88 0.91 -4.58
N GLY A 175 -3.64 -0.40 -4.44
CA GLY A 175 -3.31 -1.31 -5.53
C GLY A 175 -4.43 -1.55 -6.53
N TYR A 176 -5.70 -1.32 -6.15
CA TYR A 176 -6.83 -1.35 -7.09
C TYR A 176 -6.77 -0.22 -8.12
N GLY A 177 -6.06 0.86 -7.82
CA GLY A 177 -5.90 2.00 -8.72
C GLY A 177 -6.94 3.10 -8.52
N PRO A 178 -6.62 4.34 -8.97
CA PRO A 178 -7.43 5.53 -8.69
C PRO A 178 -8.78 5.54 -9.41
N ALA A 179 -8.96 4.72 -10.45
CA ALA A 179 -10.24 4.56 -11.14
C ALA A 179 -11.23 3.70 -10.34
N HIS A 180 -10.73 2.75 -9.54
CA HIS A 180 -11.54 1.82 -8.76
C HIS A 180 -11.65 2.23 -7.30
N PHE A 181 -10.53 2.34 -6.60
CA PHE A 181 -10.49 2.84 -5.23
C PHE A 181 -10.44 4.36 -5.23
N VAL A 182 -11.62 5.00 -5.10
CA VAL A 182 -11.73 6.46 -5.25
C VAL A 182 -11.61 7.21 -3.92
N LYS A 183 -11.95 6.57 -2.80
CA LYS A 183 -11.92 7.21 -1.48
C LYS A 183 -11.69 6.20 -0.36
N GLY A 184 -10.89 6.57 0.63
CA GLY A 184 -10.70 5.82 1.87
C GLY A 184 -10.95 6.68 3.10
N VAL A 185 -11.63 6.14 4.11
CA VAL A 185 -11.81 6.76 5.42
C VAL A 185 -11.49 5.72 6.49
N PHE A 186 -10.29 5.80 7.02
CA PHE A 186 -9.75 4.78 7.90
C PHE A 186 -9.47 5.34 9.30
N LEU A 187 -9.85 4.59 10.33
CA LEU A 187 -9.43 4.85 11.68
C LEU A 187 -8.19 4.01 11.99
N LEU A 188 -7.09 4.68 12.36
CA LEU A 188 -5.75 4.11 12.50
C LEU A 188 -5.09 4.65 13.76
N GLN A 189 -3.93 4.08 14.14
CA GLN A 189 -3.08 4.73 15.15
C GLN A 189 -2.78 6.17 14.74
N ALA A 190 -2.92 7.13 15.67
CA ALA A 190 -2.77 8.55 15.37
C ALA A 190 -1.41 8.89 14.75
N GLU A 191 -0.34 8.30 15.28
CA GLU A 191 1.01 8.49 14.73
C GLU A 191 1.12 7.94 13.29
N PHE A 192 0.54 6.78 13.05
CA PHE A 192 0.53 6.19 11.71
C PHE A 192 -0.24 7.07 10.72
N ALA A 193 -1.43 7.56 11.09
CA ALA A 193 -2.23 8.45 10.26
C ALA A 193 -1.49 9.76 9.94
N ARG A 194 -0.89 10.41 10.96
CA ARG A 194 -0.07 11.61 10.76
C ARG A 194 1.13 11.36 9.84
N LYS A 195 1.81 10.23 10.00
CA LYS A 195 2.92 9.85 9.12
C LYS A 195 2.47 9.66 7.67
N ARG A 196 1.29 9.07 7.45
CA ARG A 196 0.72 8.91 6.09
C ARG A 196 0.24 10.23 5.50
N ALA A 197 -0.23 11.15 6.32
CA ALA A 197 -0.58 12.51 5.90
C ALA A 197 0.64 13.44 5.68
N GLY A 198 1.87 12.94 5.84
CA GLY A 198 3.09 13.73 5.56
C GLY A 198 3.50 14.68 6.68
N ALA A 199 2.94 14.56 7.90
CA ALA A 199 3.23 15.48 9.02
C ALA A 199 4.72 15.63 9.37
N TRP A 200 5.55 14.65 9.02
CA TRP A 200 7.00 14.63 9.30
C TRP A 200 7.86 14.59 8.03
N GLY A 201 7.33 15.11 6.93
CA GLY A 201 7.93 15.03 5.60
C GLY A 201 7.63 13.73 4.86
N GLY A 202 8.10 13.64 3.64
CA GLY A 202 7.88 12.49 2.79
C GLY A 202 8.55 11.23 3.34
N ASN A 203 7.94 10.11 3.04
CA ASN A 203 8.49 8.79 3.31
C ASN A 203 8.28 7.90 2.08
N LEU A 204 8.97 6.77 2.02
CA LEU A 204 8.91 5.88 0.86
C LEU A 204 7.46 5.53 0.45
N PHE A 205 6.59 5.22 1.43
CA PHE A 205 5.20 4.88 1.12
C PHE A 205 4.47 6.04 0.46
N ASN A 206 4.57 7.25 1.03
CA ASN A 206 3.91 8.43 0.47
C ASN A 206 4.45 8.74 -0.93
N ALA A 207 5.77 8.76 -1.10
CA ALA A 207 6.39 9.01 -2.40
C ALA A 207 5.97 7.98 -3.47
N GLN A 208 5.78 6.71 -3.07
CA GLN A 208 5.32 5.66 -3.98
C GLN A 208 3.87 5.81 -4.44
N TRP A 209 3.01 6.52 -3.70
CA TRP A 209 1.58 6.55 -3.95
C TRP A 209 1.02 7.95 -4.23
N SER A 210 1.74 9.02 -3.85
CA SER A 210 1.29 10.41 -4.02
C SER A 210 0.96 10.86 -5.45
N PRO A 211 1.49 10.27 -6.55
CA PRO A 211 1.03 10.65 -7.88
C PRO A 211 -0.42 10.31 -8.20
N TRP A 212 -1.03 9.43 -7.42
CA TRP A 212 -2.40 8.97 -7.65
C TRP A 212 -3.35 9.29 -6.52
N TYR A 213 -2.83 9.56 -5.31
CA TYR A 213 -3.65 9.69 -4.11
C TYR A 213 -3.16 10.82 -3.21
N ALA A 214 -4.11 11.59 -2.70
CA ALA A 214 -3.90 12.54 -1.60
C ALA A 214 -4.18 11.85 -0.26
N PHE A 215 -3.39 12.19 0.76
CA PHE A 215 -3.52 11.67 2.12
C PHE A 215 -3.71 12.83 3.09
N GLN A 216 -4.75 12.77 3.93
CA GLN A 216 -5.03 13.79 4.92
C GLN A 216 -5.36 13.17 6.26
N ALA A 217 -4.75 13.68 7.34
CA ALA A 217 -5.15 13.32 8.69
C ALA A 217 -6.41 14.10 9.10
N GLY A 218 -7.35 13.38 9.68
CA GLY A 218 -8.60 13.94 10.19
C GLY A 218 -8.63 13.98 11.71
N ARG A 219 -9.84 13.80 12.25
CA ARG A 219 -10.10 13.87 13.69
C ARG A 219 -9.38 12.79 14.47
N GLU A 220 -8.87 13.16 15.63
CA GLU A 220 -8.30 12.24 16.61
C GLU A 220 -9.36 11.74 17.61
N PHE A 221 -9.16 10.51 18.07
CA PHE A 221 -9.98 9.84 19.05
C PHE A 221 -9.09 9.28 20.17
N SER A 222 -9.46 9.58 21.41
CA SER A 222 -8.78 9.01 22.56
C SER A 222 -8.89 7.48 22.54
N ARG A 223 -7.82 6.81 22.92
CA ARG A 223 -7.79 5.36 23.10
C ARG A 223 -8.91 4.85 24.03
N HIS A 224 -9.38 5.68 24.95
CA HIS A 224 -10.47 5.35 25.87
C HIS A 224 -11.85 5.23 25.19
N CYS A 225 -11.97 5.65 23.91
CA CYS A 225 -13.16 5.40 23.10
C CYS A 225 -13.32 3.93 22.69
N PHE A 226 -12.31 3.07 22.96
CA PHE A 226 -12.26 1.68 22.51
C PHE A 226 -12.23 0.66 23.63
N ARG A 227 -12.62 -0.57 23.30
CA ARG A 227 -12.55 -1.74 24.17
C ARG A 227 -12.09 -2.96 23.36
N PRO A 228 -10.98 -3.62 23.73
CA PRO A 228 -10.03 -3.20 24.77
C PRO A 228 -9.40 -1.85 24.48
N VAL A 229 -8.88 -1.16 25.49
CA VAL A 229 -8.19 0.12 25.32
C VAL A 229 -6.87 -0.13 24.60
N PRO A 230 -6.64 0.43 23.41
CA PRO A 230 -5.37 0.27 22.70
C PRO A 230 -4.23 1.03 23.40
N LYS A 231 -2.99 0.78 22.97
CA LYS A 231 -1.81 1.45 23.56
C LYS A 231 -1.73 2.93 23.21
N THR A 232 -2.26 3.34 22.06
CA THR A 232 -2.17 4.70 21.51
C THR A 232 -3.53 5.22 21.09
N ASP A 233 -3.66 6.53 21.01
CA ASP A 233 -4.81 7.19 20.42
C ASP A 233 -4.92 6.85 18.92
N THR A 234 -6.10 7.07 18.36
CA THR A 234 -6.36 6.84 16.94
C THR A 234 -6.69 8.16 16.23
N ALA A 235 -6.53 8.18 14.92
CA ALA A 235 -6.93 9.30 14.10
C ALA A 235 -7.53 8.78 12.78
N THR A 236 -8.42 9.58 12.20
CA THR A 236 -8.90 9.33 10.84
C THR A 236 -7.79 9.62 9.84
N LEU A 237 -7.63 8.75 8.86
CA LEU A 237 -6.87 8.98 7.64
C LEU A 237 -7.85 9.01 6.47
N PHE A 238 -7.88 10.13 5.75
CA PHE A 238 -8.51 10.22 4.44
C PHE A 238 -7.53 9.87 3.35
N VAL A 239 -8.02 9.18 2.35
CA VAL A 239 -7.31 8.85 1.12
C VAL A 239 -8.25 9.18 -0.03
N ASP A 240 -7.88 10.12 -0.87
CA ASP A 240 -8.67 10.51 -2.03
C ASP A 240 -7.89 10.28 -3.31
N SER A 241 -8.51 9.65 -4.32
CA SER A 241 -7.90 9.53 -5.63
C SER A 241 -7.83 10.88 -6.32
N LEU A 242 -6.71 11.17 -6.98
CA LEU A 242 -6.55 12.39 -7.77
C LEU A 242 -7.36 12.29 -9.06
N ARG A 243 -8.06 13.36 -9.42
CA ARG A 243 -8.80 13.45 -10.69
C ARG A 243 -7.85 13.36 -11.89
N GLU A 244 -6.70 14.00 -11.75
CA GLU A 244 -5.64 14.03 -12.75
C GLU A 244 -4.36 13.46 -12.12
N PRO A 245 -4.11 12.16 -12.26
CA PRO A 245 -2.89 11.55 -11.75
C PRO A 245 -1.65 12.12 -12.42
N LEU A 246 -0.61 12.38 -11.64
CA LEU A 246 0.66 12.92 -12.13
C LEU A 246 1.46 11.92 -12.96
N VAL A 247 1.19 10.62 -12.81
CA VAL A 247 1.83 9.52 -13.53
C VAL A 247 0.74 8.56 -14.01
N LEU A 248 0.83 8.06 -15.24
CA LEU A 248 -0.14 7.10 -15.76
C LEU A 248 -0.13 5.82 -14.94
N TRP A 249 -1.30 5.27 -14.61
CA TRP A 249 -1.42 4.07 -13.77
C TRP A 249 -0.64 2.86 -14.32
N ARG A 250 -0.60 2.70 -15.65
CA ARG A 250 0.18 1.63 -16.32
C ARG A 250 1.69 1.74 -16.08
N GLU A 251 2.20 2.91 -15.70
CA GLU A 251 3.62 3.18 -15.43
C GLU A 251 3.95 3.05 -13.94
N ARG A 252 2.97 2.68 -13.09
CA ARG A 252 3.12 2.59 -11.64
C ARG A 252 4.31 1.78 -11.19
N ALA A 253 4.52 0.60 -11.78
CA ALA A 253 5.61 -0.29 -11.37
C ALA A 253 6.99 0.38 -11.57
N ALA A 254 7.22 0.96 -12.76
CA ALA A 254 8.46 1.65 -13.09
C ALA A 254 8.67 2.90 -12.23
N TYR A 255 7.60 3.67 -11.97
CA TYR A 255 7.65 4.81 -11.07
C TYR A 255 8.05 4.40 -9.64
N GLN A 256 7.40 3.39 -9.07
CA GLN A 256 7.66 2.91 -7.72
C GLN A 256 9.06 2.28 -7.58
N GLU A 257 9.59 1.71 -8.66
CA GLU A 257 10.96 1.23 -8.71
C GLU A 257 11.97 2.38 -8.61
N LEU A 258 11.79 3.46 -9.40
CA LEU A 258 12.62 4.66 -9.32
C LEU A 258 12.62 5.25 -7.91
N VAL A 259 11.42 5.48 -7.34
CA VAL A 259 11.28 6.04 -5.99
C VAL A 259 11.99 5.16 -4.96
N SER A 260 11.77 3.85 -5.04
CA SER A 260 12.43 2.89 -4.13
C SER A 260 13.94 2.90 -4.27
N ALA A 261 14.45 2.95 -5.51
CA ALA A 261 15.87 3.03 -5.77
C ALA A 261 16.50 4.27 -5.13
N MET A 262 15.89 5.45 -5.29
CA MET A 262 16.40 6.69 -4.71
C MET A 262 16.34 6.69 -3.17
N PHE A 263 15.25 6.23 -2.55
CA PHE A 263 15.14 6.11 -1.10
C PHE A 263 16.13 5.12 -0.50
N ASN A 264 16.32 3.96 -1.16
CA ASN A 264 17.19 2.90 -0.67
C ASN A 264 18.70 3.23 -0.76
N THR A 265 19.04 4.32 -1.44
CA THR A 265 20.44 4.80 -1.42
C THR A 265 20.91 5.22 -0.03
N GLY A 266 19.96 5.55 0.87
CA GLY A 266 20.25 6.15 2.18
C GLY A 266 20.80 7.57 2.09
N GLN A 267 20.80 8.21 0.92
CA GLN A 267 21.33 9.55 0.71
C GLN A 267 20.34 10.61 1.19
N LEU A 268 20.88 11.69 1.75
CA LEU A 268 20.05 12.78 2.27
C LEU A 268 19.54 13.69 1.17
N THR A 269 20.33 13.92 0.10
CA THR A 269 19.99 14.86 -0.97
C THR A 269 19.62 14.15 -2.29
N ALA A 270 18.80 14.81 -3.10
CA ALA A 270 18.44 14.35 -4.42
C ALA A 270 19.67 14.18 -5.32
N GLY A 271 20.66 15.06 -5.20
CA GLY A 271 21.91 15.00 -5.97
C GLY A 271 22.74 13.76 -5.63
N ASP A 272 22.87 13.44 -4.36
CA ASP A 272 23.59 12.25 -3.92
C ASP A 272 22.84 10.96 -4.31
N ALA A 273 21.51 10.95 -4.13
CA ALA A 273 20.69 9.84 -4.52
C ALA A 273 20.75 9.58 -6.03
N ALA A 274 20.65 10.63 -6.86
CA ALA A 274 20.73 10.52 -8.32
C ALA A 274 22.08 9.93 -8.78
N ARG A 275 23.18 10.34 -8.17
CA ARG A 275 24.50 9.75 -8.44
C ARG A 275 24.57 8.26 -8.05
N ARG A 276 23.99 7.93 -6.92
CA ARG A 276 24.04 6.55 -6.38
C ARG A 276 23.19 5.57 -7.17
N VAL A 277 22.07 5.98 -7.75
CA VAL A 277 21.26 5.14 -8.63
C VAL A 277 21.83 5.05 -10.06
N ASN A 278 23.07 5.54 -10.27
CA ASN A 278 23.74 5.57 -11.57
C ASN A 278 22.92 6.26 -12.66
N ALA A 279 22.20 7.32 -12.30
CA ALA A 279 21.49 8.13 -13.27
C ALA A 279 22.47 8.67 -14.31
N ARG A 280 22.12 8.56 -15.58
CA ARG A 280 22.90 9.15 -16.66
C ARG A 280 22.84 10.67 -16.53
N GLU A 281 24.00 11.34 -16.43
CA GLU A 281 24.09 12.80 -16.27
C GLU A 281 23.21 13.32 -15.09
N PRO A 282 23.49 12.95 -13.82
CA PRO A 282 22.60 13.22 -12.68
C PRO A 282 22.25 14.70 -12.53
N ALA A 283 23.19 15.61 -12.75
CA ALA A 283 22.97 17.03 -12.63
C ALA A 283 22.00 17.58 -13.72
N ASP A 284 22.14 17.08 -14.94
CA ASP A 284 21.26 17.47 -16.05
C ASP A 284 19.85 16.89 -15.87
N TRP A 285 19.77 15.65 -15.40
CA TRP A 285 18.47 15.02 -15.05
C TRP A 285 17.71 15.84 -14.01
N LEU A 286 18.35 16.17 -12.88
CA LEU A 286 17.75 16.99 -11.83
C LEU A 286 17.35 18.38 -12.35
N ARG A 287 18.19 19.03 -13.12
CA ARG A 287 17.89 20.34 -13.73
C ARG A 287 16.65 20.27 -14.62
N ARG A 288 16.52 19.26 -15.48
CA ARG A 288 15.34 19.07 -16.34
C ARG A 288 14.07 18.76 -15.52
N SER A 289 14.19 18.14 -14.38
CA SER A 289 13.08 17.86 -13.47
C SER A 289 12.69 19.07 -12.61
N GLY A 290 13.43 20.17 -12.65
CA GLY A 290 13.23 21.30 -11.75
C GLY A 290 13.58 21.01 -10.29
N VAL A 291 14.34 19.96 -10.03
CA VAL A 291 14.73 19.55 -8.67
C VAL A 291 16.14 20.01 -8.36
N TYR A 292 16.32 20.73 -7.26
CA TYR A 292 17.65 21.15 -6.82
C TYR A 292 18.42 19.95 -6.22
N ALA A 293 19.70 19.83 -6.57
CA ALA A 293 20.56 18.76 -6.07
C ALA A 293 20.68 18.73 -4.54
N THR A 294 20.50 19.87 -3.89
CA THR A 294 20.54 20.05 -2.43
C THR A 294 19.23 19.72 -1.73
N THR A 295 18.11 19.55 -2.48
CA THR A 295 16.81 19.18 -1.91
C THR A 295 16.95 17.81 -1.25
N ARG A 296 16.45 17.68 -0.01
CA ARG A 296 16.47 16.38 0.68
C ARG A 296 15.45 15.45 0.03
N VAL A 297 15.78 14.18 -0.12
CA VAL A 297 14.90 13.16 -0.71
C VAL A 297 13.53 13.11 -0.03
N LYS A 298 13.49 13.31 1.29
CA LYS A 298 12.24 13.34 2.06
C LYS A 298 11.39 14.60 1.88
N ASP A 299 11.96 15.66 1.30
CA ASP A 299 11.28 16.93 1.07
C ASP A 299 10.79 17.06 -0.39
N LEU A 300 11.05 16.06 -1.22
CA LEU A 300 10.48 15.96 -2.57
C LEU A 300 8.98 15.70 -2.47
N ASP A 301 8.18 16.56 -3.09
CA ASP A 301 6.73 16.41 -3.22
C ASP A 301 6.33 15.48 -4.38
N ALA A 302 5.03 15.34 -4.62
CA ALA A 302 4.51 14.46 -5.67
C ALA A 302 4.89 14.94 -7.07
N GLU A 303 4.88 16.24 -7.30
CA GLU A 303 5.26 16.89 -8.56
C GLU A 303 6.74 16.70 -8.86
N ASN A 304 7.61 16.88 -7.87
CA ASN A 304 9.05 16.63 -7.99
C ASN A 304 9.33 15.16 -8.38
N TRP A 305 8.67 14.22 -7.73
CA TRP A 305 8.81 12.79 -8.03
C TRP A 305 8.30 12.44 -9.42
N ALA A 306 7.16 13.00 -9.83
CA ALA A 306 6.62 12.80 -11.18
C ALA A 306 7.55 13.40 -12.25
N ALA A 307 8.07 14.60 -12.02
CA ALA A 307 9.04 15.26 -12.93
C ALA A 307 10.33 14.46 -13.06
N LEU A 308 10.87 13.93 -11.96
CA LEU A 308 12.02 13.02 -11.97
C LEU A 308 11.72 11.78 -12.81
N PHE A 309 10.58 11.18 -12.66
CA PHE A 309 10.18 10.00 -13.41
C PHE A 309 10.05 10.29 -14.91
N HIS A 310 9.34 11.35 -15.29
CA HIS A 310 9.12 11.69 -16.70
C HIS A 310 10.39 12.09 -17.43
N THR A 311 11.33 12.71 -16.73
CA THR A 311 12.60 13.16 -17.34
C THR A 311 13.69 12.09 -17.38
N GLN A 312 13.55 11.01 -16.57
CA GLN A 312 14.46 9.88 -16.56
C GLN A 312 14.20 8.90 -17.74
N GLN A 313 12.98 8.89 -18.29
CA GLN A 313 12.65 7.90 -19.34
C GLN A 313 13.70 7.94 -20.46
N PRO A 314 14.33 6.81 -20.82
CA PRO A 314 15.20 6.76 -21.98
C PRO A 314 14.36 7.21 -23.18
N LYS A 315 14.88 8.17 -23.95
CA LYS A 315 14.31 8.48 -25.27
C LYS A 315 14.01 7.15 -25.91
N ARG A 316 12.73 6.85 -26.16
CA ARG A 316 12.33 5.65 -26.93
C ARG A 316 13.28 5.58 -28.10
N ALA A 317 14.01 4.47 -28.23
CA ALA A 317 14.84 4.24 -29.39
C ALA A 317 13.96 4.53 -30.60
N ARG A 318 14.30 5.61 -31.34
CA ARG A 318 13.68 5.87 -32.63
C ARG A 318 13.97 4.60 -33.43
N THR A 319 12.97 3.76 -33.59
CA THR A 319 12.99 2.74 -34.64
C THR A 319 13.08 3.53 -35.95
N GLY A 320 14.29 3.73 -36.38
CA GLY A 320 14.58 4.36 -37.68
C GLY A 320 14.06 3.44 -38.78
N PRO A 321 13.39 3.99 -39.79
CA PRO A 321 13.12 3.26 -41.02
C PRO A 321 14.46 3.15 -41.81
N GLY A 322 15.17 2.04 -41.68
CA GLY A 322 16.46 1.83 -42.30
C GLY A 322 16.75 0.35 -42.53
N GLY A 323 15.82 -0.34 -43.13
CA GLY A 323 16.08 -1.63 -43.76
C GLY A 323 16.44 -1.39 -45.21
N LYS A 324 17.73 -1.39 -45.52
CA LYS A 324 18.23 -1.46 -46.90
C LYS A 324 17.66 -2.70 -47.57
N SER A 325 16.91 -2.50 -48.67
CA SER A 325 16.57 -3.52 -49.62
C SER A 325 17.86 -4.08 -50.25
N GLY A 326 18.25 -5.27 -49.86
CA GLY A 326 19.23 -6.08 -50.58
C GLY A 326 18.57 -6.67 -51.81
N SER A 327 18.97 -6.17 -52.98
CA SER A 327 18.66 -6.76 -54.27
C SER A 327 19.31 -8.12 -54.40
N PHE A 328 18.52 -9.15 -54.59
CA PHE A 328 18.99 -10.38 -55.21
C PHE A 328 18.25 -10.54 -56.55
N GLY A 329 19.02 -10.41 -57.64
CA GLY A 329 18.61 -10.76 -58.98
C GLY A 329 18.58 -12.28 -59.17
N GLY A 330 17.69 -12.78 -60.00
CA GLY A 330 17.64 -14.19 -60.41
C GLY A 330 16.48 -14.43 -61.37
N GLN A 331 16.76 -14.39 -62.58
CA GLN A 331 16.20 -14.86 -63.85
C GLN A 331 15.14 -15.96 -63.83
N GLY A 332 14.21 -15.89 -64.82
CA GLY A 332 13.57 -17.03 -65.45
C GLY A 332 12.05 -16.92 -65.58
N GLY A 333 11.61 -16.52 -66.80
CA GLY A 333 10.23 -16.53 -67.30
C GLY A 333 9.74 -17.94 -67.63
N PRO A 334 8.78 -18.14 -68.58
CA PRO A 334 7.53 -17.42 -68.80
C PRO A 334 6.32 -18.40 -68.92
N GLY A 335 5.12 -17.87 -68.99
CA GLY A 335 4.01 -18.66 -69.59
C GLY A 335 2.62 -18.57 -68.97
N GLY A 336 1.69 -18.05 -69.74
CA GLY A 336 0.32 -18.55 -69.79
C GLY A 336 -0.83 -17.62 -69.28
N ARG A 337 -1.33 -16.73 -70.14
CA ARG A 337 -2.72 -16.58 -70.63
C ARG A 337 -3.80 -17.31 -69.81
N ALA A 338 -4.98 -16.77 -69.46
CA ALA A 338 -5.95 -15.99 -70.20
C ALA A 338 -7.17 -15.71 -69.28
N ALA A 339 -7.75 -14.54 -69.33
CA ALA A 339 -9.09 -14.20 -69.75
C ALA A 339 -10.31 -14.53 -68.85
N GLY A 340 -11.10 -13.52 -68.67
CA GLY A 340 -12.54 -13.64 -68.46
C GLY A 340 -13.12 -12.68 -67.45
N ARG A 341 -13.40 -11.42 -67.80
CA ARG A 341 -14.68 -10.77 -68.01
C ARG A 341 -15.75 -10.98 -66.91
N GLY A 342 -16.17 -9.90 -66.33
CA GLY A 342 -17.53 -9.36 -66.45
C GLY A 342 -18.11 -8.98 -65.09
N GLY A 343 -18.37 -7.73 -64.84
CA GLY A 343 -19.67 -7.09 -64.87
C GLY A 343 -20.02 -6.46 -63.53
N GLY A 344 -19.97 -5.15 -63.40
CA GLY A 344 -20.75 -4.41 -62.38
C GLY A 344 -22.17 -4.17 -62.92
N PRO A 345 -22.98 -3.24 -62.39
CA PRO A 345 -22.87 -2.40 -61.21
C PRO A 345 -24.25 -2.16 -60.50
N ARG A 346 -24.24 -1.29 -59.47
CA ARG A 346 -25.36 -0.46 -58.93
C ARG A 346 -26.39 -1.14 -58.01
N ARG A 347 -26.83 -0.60 -56.90
CA ARG A 347 -27.36 0.71 -56.50
C ARG A 347 -27.65 0.75 -55.00
N ARG A 348 -27.40 1.89 -54.39
CA ARG A 348 -28.13 2.40 -53.20
C ARG A 348 -29.56 2.74 -53.59
N PRO A 349 -30.53 3.10 -52.72
CA PRO A 349 -30.44 3.72 -51.39
C PRO A 349 -31.63 3.42 -50.42
N ARG A 350 -31.50 3.96 -49.18
CA ARG A 350 -32.53 4.53 -48.28
C ARG A 350 -33.67 3.64 -47.70
N SER A 351 -33.69 3.57 -46.44
CA SER A 351 -34.50 4.38 -45.49
C SER A 351 -34.04 4.10 -44.07
#